data_6aa7897ea9cd277082e1a86ac0b9e30e
#
_entry.id   6aa7897ea9cd277082e1a86ac0b9e30e
#
_cell.length_a   1.000
_cell.length_b   1.000
_cell.length_c   1.000
_cell.angle_alpha   90.00
_cell.angle_beta   90.00
_cell.angle_gamma   90.00
#
_symmetry.space_group_name_H-M   'P 1'
#
loop_
_entity.id
_entity.type
_entity.pdbx_description
1 polymer ?
#
loop_
_entity_poly.entity_id
_entity_poly.type
_entity_poly.pdbx_seq_one_letter_code
_entity_poly.pdbx_strand_id
1 'polypeptide(L)'
;MISRTVRIAAGTVAALAALTACSGGSGGGTSPSSAAPASSPAAGSGPRVPAALPTDALLSDPCSVLTADGATQVGLALPGKKDTGSSQLTGCMWKSTRSDQNSVSIYPLPQNKGGISDIYSQKDQDVYFQPVSIDGYPGVFADVHDGRPSGSCTLWVGVTDQLAVSVISAIGVGDNKNNPCAISQKFGTAMIGQLKGAA
;
A
#
# COMPACT_ATOMS: atom_id res chain seq x y z
N MET A 1 -27.45 -2.28 -38.85
CA MET A 1 -28.15 -3.59 -38.80
C MET A 1 -27.21 -4.63 -39.39
N ILE A 2 -26.46 -5.36 -38.59
CA ILE A 2 -25.81 -6.62 -38.98
C ILE A 2 -25.77 -7.48 -37.74
N SER A 3 -26.66 -8.46 -37.67
CA SER A 3 -26.75 -9.49 -36.65
C SER A 3 -25.72 -10.57 -36.92
N ARG A 4 -24.86 -10.90 -35.95
CA ARG A 4 -24.02 -12.10 -35.99
C ARG A 4 -24.36 -13.04 -34.85
N THR A 5 -25.04 -14.10 -35.26
CA THR A 5 -25.38 -15.28 -34.46
C THR A 5 -24.10 -16.09 -34.15
N VAL A 6 -23.80 -16.34 -32.87
CA VAL A 6 -22.75 -17.27 -32.45
C VAL A 6 -23.38 -18.55 -31.97
N ARG A 7 -23.00 -19.66 -32.57
CA ARG A 7 -23.44 -21.04 -32.26
C ARG A 7 -22.61 -21.58 -31.09
N ILE A 8 -23.34 -22.12 -30.09
CA ILE A 8 -22.77 -22.83 -28.94
C ILE A 8 -22.60 -24.29 -29.32
N ALA A 9 -21.41 -24.84 -29.19
CA ALA A 9 -21.12 -26.29 -29.27
C ALA A 9 -20.88 -26.82 -27.85
N ALA A 10 -21.74 -27.70 -27.41
CA ALA A 10 -21.61 -28.47 -26.16
C ALA A 10 -20.69 -29.68 -26.41
N GLY A 11 -19.67 -29.84 -25.60
CA GLY A 11 -18.80 -31.02 -25.59
C GLY A 11 -18.74 -31.61 -24.18
N THR A 12 -19.42 -32.71 -23.96
CA THR A 12 -19.35 -33.56 -22.77
C THR A 12 -18.17 -34.52 -22.88
N VAL A 13 -17.28 -34.54 -21.87
CA VAL A 13 -16.29 -35.62 -21.68
C VAL A 13 -16.42 -36.14 -20.25
N ALA A 14 -16.84 -37.40 -20.14
CA ALA A 14 -16.82 -38.19 -18.93
C ALA A 14 -15.45 -38.86 -18.78
N ALA A 15 -14.85 -38.84 -17.60
CA ALA A 15 -13.70 -39.66 -17.27
C ALA A 15 -13.84 -40.27 -15.87
N LEU A 16 -13.61 -41.57 -15.84
CA LEU A 16 -13.85 -42.52 -14.77
C LEU A 16 -12.88 -42.39 -13.57
N ALA A 17 -13.43 -42.69 -12.41
CA ALA A 17 -12.71 -42.89 -11.17
C ALA A 17 -11.97 -44.25 -11.16
N ALA A 18 -10.76 -44.26 -10.61
CA ALA A 18 -10.07 -45.45 -10.16
C ALA A 18 -9.75 -45.35 -8.67
N LEU A 19 -10.47 -46.12 -7.85
CA LEU A 19 -10.16 -46.37 -6.44
C LEU A 19 -9.11 -47.50 -6.36
N THR A 20 -7.98 -47.24 -5.73
CA THR A 20 -7.09 -48.29 -5.24
C THR A 20 -7.05 -48.21 -3.72
N ALA A 21 -7.68 -49.20 -3.11
CA ALA A 21 -7.53 -49.52 -1.70
C ALA A 21 -6.23 -50.29 -1.47
N CYS A 22 -5.41 -49.89 -0.51
CA CYS A 22 -4.40 -50.75 0.12
C CYS A 22 -4.66 -50.86 1.62
N SER A 23 -5.00 -52.07 2.00
CA SER A 23 -5.20 -52.58 3.33
C SER A 23 -3.86 -53.01 3.94
N GLY A 24 -3.71 -52.79 5.26
CA GLY A 24 -2.91 -53.67 6.10
C GLY A 24 -1.77 -53.00 6.88
N GLY A 25 -1.83 -53.05 8.23
CA GLY A 25 -0.69 -52.89 9.11
C GLY A 25 -1.04 -52.26 10.47
N SER A 26 -1.38 -53.12 11.43
CA SER A 26 -1.52 -52.76 12.86
C SER A 26 -0.18 -52.33 13.48
N GLY A 27 -0.20 -51.26 14.26
CA GLY A 27 0.93 -50.81 15.08
C GLY A 27 0.55 -49.58 15.90
N GLY A 28 0.24 -49.76 17.19
CA GLY A 28 -0.14 -48.71 18.11
C GLY A 28 1.00 -47.74 18.40
N GLY A 29 0.65 -46.48 18.51
CA GLY A 29 1.52 -45.40 18.92
C GLY A 29 0.71 -44.12 18.92
N THR A 30 0.12 -43.76 20.07
CA THR A 30 -0.50 -42.44 20.30
C THR A 30 0.59 -41.38 20.38
N SER A 31 0.85 -40.68 19.28
CA SER A 31 1.56 -39.41 19.31
C SER A 31 0.54 -38.29 19.14
N PRO A 32 0.62 -37.23 19.95
CA PRO A 32 -0.25 -36.07 19.74
C PRO A 32 0.08 -35.46 18.40
N SER A 33 -0.92 -35.43 17.52
CA SER A 33 -0.85 -34.72 16.23
C SER A 33 -0.68 -33.25 16.52
N SER A 34 0.56 -32.75 16.43
CA SER A 34 0.81 -31.33 16.31
C SER A 34 0.16 -30.87 15.02
N ALA A 35 -0.94 -30.15 15.15
CA ALA A 35 -1.53 -29.43 14.03
C ALA A 35 -0.43 -28.54 13.44
N ALA A 36 -0.05 -28.79 12.20
CA ALA A 36 0.81 -27.90 11.44
C ALA A 36 0.17 -26.52 11.43
N PRO A 37 0.91 -25.44 11.73
CA PRO A 37 0.37 -24.09 11.59
C PRO A 37 -0.11 -23.93 10.16
N ALA A 38 -1.35 -23.46 10.00
CA ALA A 38 -1.91 -23.12 8.70
C ALA A 38 -0.90 -22.23 7.96
N SER A 39 -0.42 -22.66 6.82
CA SER A 39 0.50 -21.90 5.98
C SER A 39 -0.19 -20.56 5.66
N SER A 40 0.31 -19.49 6.22
CA SER A 40 -0.04 -18.13 5.81
C SER A 40 0.13 -18.02 4.30
N PRO A 41 -0.76 -17.32 3.58
CA PRO A 41 -0.61 -17.12 2.14
C PRO A 41 0.79 -16.62 1.84
N ALA A 42 1.40 -17.14 0.77
CA ALA A 42 2.76 -16.82 0.37
C ALA A 42 2.93 -15.29 0.36
N ALA A 43 3.75 -14.79 1.26
CA ALA A 43 4.06 -13.38 1.34
C ALA A 43 4.69 -12.95 0.01
N GLY A 44 4.18 -11.88 -0.58
CA GLY A 44 4.75 -11.28 -1.77
C GLY A 44 6.25 -11.03 -1.61
N SER A 45 6.97 -10.95 -2.71
CA SER A 45 8.44 -10.81 -2.75
C SER A 45 8.99 -9.47 -2.22
N GLY A 46 8.14 -8.63 -1.62
CA GLY A 46 8.50 -7.33 -1.06
C GLY A 46 8.93 -7.37 0.42
N PRO A 47 9.44 -6.26 0.94
CA PRO A 47 9.86 -6.14 2.33
C PRO A 47 8.65 -6.24 3.28
N ARG A 48 8.90 -6.76 4.48
CA ARG A 48 7.92 -6.79 5.57
C ARG A 48 8.10 -5.60 6.50
N VAL A 49 7.02 -5.21 7.18
CA VAL A 49 7.11 -4.19 8.23
C VAL A 49 7.72 -4.78 9.50
N PRO A 50 8.49 -3.99 10.29
CA PRO A 50 9.12 -4.48 11.52
C PRO A 50 8.08 -4.81 12.61
N ALA A 51 6.98 -4.07 12.65
CA ALA A 51 5.81 -4.28 13.49
C ALA A 51 4.59 -3.64 12.83
N ALA A 52 3.41 -4.25 12.97
CA ALA A 52 2.19 -3.65 12.46
C ALA A 52 1.85 -2.38 13.28
N LEU A 53 1.55 -1.28 12.58
CA LEU A 53 1.10 -0.04 13.20
C LEU A 53 -0.43 -0.05 13.39
N PRO A 54 -0.98 0.69 14.38
CA PRO A 54 -2.43 0.88 14.50
C PRO A 54 -2.95 1.67 13.29
N THR A 55 -3.95 1.12 12.61
CA THR A 55 -4.45 1.69 11.34
C THR A 55 -5.91 2.10 11.37
N ASP A 56 -6.63 1.89 12.48
CA ASP A 56 -8.07 2.17 12.57
C ASP A 56 -8.38 3.66 12.35
N ALA A 57 -7.62 4.56 12.99
CA ALA A 57 -7.75 6.00 12.79
C ALA A 57 -7.37 6.40 11.35
N LEU A 58 -6.29 5.84 10.80
CA LEU A 58 -5.85 6.09 9.44
C LEU A 58 -6.91 5.69 8.39
N LEU A 59 -7.62 4.58 8.62
CA LEU A 59 -8.65 4.07 7.70
C LEU A 59 -9.98 4.81 7.84
N SER A 60 -10.36 5.20 9.07
CA SER A 60 -11.62 5.90 9.33
C SER A 60 -11.54 7.41 9.06
N ASP A 61 -10.41 8.02 9.41
CA ASP A 61 -10.13 9.45 9.20
C ASP A 61 -8.66 9.68 8.83
N PRO A 62 -8.30 9.55 7.54
CA PRO A 62 -6.93 9.75 7.07
C PRO A 62 -6.34 11.13 7.43
N CYS A 63 -7.19 12.13 7.71
CA CYS A 63 -6.72 13.46 8.11
C CYS A 63 -6.14 13.51 9.54
N SER A 64 -6.41 12.52 10.36
CA SER A 64 -5.93 12.44 11.74
C SER A 64 -4.44 12.07 11.89
N VAL A 65 -3.79 11.61 10.80
CA VAL A 65 -2.41 11.10 10.88
C VAL A 65 -1.33 12.19 10.90
N LEU A 66 -1.70 13.46 10.81
CA LEU A 66 -0.76 14.58 10.88
C LEU A 66 -1.08 15.47 12.10
N THR A 67 -0.18 15.46 13.07
CA THR A 67 -0.24 16.33 14.26
C THR A 67 0.16 17.76 13.93
N ALA A 68 -0.07 18.69 14.87
CA ALA A 68 0.38 20.08 14.74
C ALA A 68 1.91 20.18 14.57
N ASP A 69 2.67 19.38 15.32
CA ASP A 69 4.13 19.35 15.21
C ASP A 69 4.58 18.78 13.86
N GLY A 70 3.98 17.66 13.41
CA GLY A 70 4.22 17.09 12.10
C GLY A 70 3.89 18.05 10.96
N ALA A 71 2.76 18.73 11.04
CA ALA A 71 2.35 19.75 10.06
C ALA A 71 3.39 20.89 9.98
N THR A 72 3.84 21.37 11.12
CA THR A 72 4.88 22.43 11.21
C THR A 72 6.18 21.96 10.57
N GLN A 73 6.64 20.74 10.86
CA GLN A 73 7.88 20.19 10.29
C GLN A 73 7.85 20.07 8.77
N VAL A 74 6.67 19.73 8.20
CA VAL A 74 6.49 19.61 6.75
C VAL A 74 6.15 20.94 6.09
N GLY A 75 5.68 21.95 6.87
CA GLY A 75 5.24 23.24 6.38
C GLY A 75 3.80 23.22 5.81
N LEU A 76 2.94 22.38 6.39
CA LEU A 76 1.55 22.19 5.98
C LEU A 76 0.56 22.82 6.97
N ALA A 77 -0.58 23.26 6.46
CA ALA A 77 -1.66 23.83 7.24
C ALA A 77 -2.62 22.75 7.76
N LEU A 78 -3.10 22.90 8.99
CA LEU A 78 -4.18 22.11 9.56
C LEU A 78 -5.49 22.92 9.57
N PRO A 79 -6.66 22.23 9.54
CA PRO A 79 -6.81 20.80 9.33
C PRO A 79 -6.58 20.40 7.88
N GLY A 80 -6.24 19.11 7.64
CA GLY A 80 -6.30 18.52 6.32
C GLY A 80 -7.75 18.46 5.81
N LYS A 81 -7.92 18.33 4.51
CA LYS A 81 -9.22 18.19 3.86
C LYS A 81 -9.37 16.79 3.31
N LYS A 82 -10.50 16.11 3.61
CA LYS A 82 -10.81 14.81 3.00
C LYS A 82 -10.77 14.92 1.48
N ASP A 83 -10.13 13.96 0.86
CA ASP A 83 -9.94 13.88 -0.58
C ASP A 83 -10.25 12.47 -1.06
N THR A 84 -10.97 12.35 -2.17
CA THR A 84 -11.33 11.06 -2.76
C THR A 84 -10.40 10.66 -3.89
N GLY A 85 -9.49 11.52 -4.32
CA GLY A 85 -8.57 11.25 -5.41
C GLY A 85 -9.27 10.83 -6.72
N SER A 86 -8.48 10.58 -7.75
CA SER A 86 -8.98 10.09 -9.05
C SER A 86 -9.45 8.63 -9.02
N SER A 87 -8.96 7.83 -8.07
CA SER A 87 -9.25 6.39 -7.90
C SER A 87 -10.38 6.11 -6.90
N GLN A 88 -11.12 7.13 -6.45
CA GLN A 88 -12.17 7.06 -5.43
C GLN A 88 -11.69 6.49 -4.07
N LEU A 89 -10.40 6.51 -3.82
CA LEU A 89 -9.83 6.16 -2.52
C LEU A 89 -10.09 7.30 -1.54
N THR A 90 -10.52 6.94 -0.33
CA THR A 90 -10.65 7.93 0.75
C THR A 90 -9.26 8.30 1.26
N GLY A 91 -8.90 9.56 1.13
CA GLY A 91 -7.62 10.10 1.56
C GLY A 91 -7.76 11.44 2.27
N CYS A 92 -6.63 12.10 2.44
CA CYS A 92 -6.56 13.46 2.98
C CYS A 92 -5.51 14.28 2.24
N MET A 93 -5.81 15.55 2.01
CA MET A 93 -4.91 16.52 1.42
C MET A 93 -4.66 17.68 2.39
N TRP A 94 -3.41 18.07 2.53
CA TRP A 94 -2.98 19.27 3.25
C TRP A 94 -2.32 20.24 2.28
N LYS A 95 -2.66 21.49 2.41
CA LYS A 95 -2.01 22.56 1.67
C LYS A 95 -0.85 23.13 2.46
N SER A 96 0.11 23.71 1.74
CA SER A 96 1.17 24.52 2.35
C SER A 96 0.58 25.65 3.20
N THR A 97 1.30 26.04 4.26
CA THR A 97 1.00 27.25 5.04
C THR A 97 1.18 28.53 4.25
N ARG A 98 1.78 28.45 3.06
CA ARG A 98 1.98 29.57 2.13
C ARG A 98 0.85 29.59 1.10
N SER A 99 0.64 30.75 0.45
CA SER A 99 -0.34 30.89 -0.64
C SER A 99 0.19 30.36 -1.99
N ASP A 100 0.99 29.30 -1.96
CA ASP A 100 1.72 28.77 -3.13
C ASP A 100 1.07 27.55 -3.80
N GLN A 101 -0.10 27.14 -3.30
CA GLN A 101 -0.85 25.96 -3.78
C GLN A 101 -0.12 24.61 -3.68
N ASN A 102 1.08 24.58 -3.07
CA ASN A 102 1.76 23.32 -2.79
C ASN A 102 0.93 22.46 -1.82
N SER A 103 0.98 21.14 -2.00
CA SER A 103 0.18 20.22 -1.19
C SER A 103 0.84 18.86 -1.01
N VAL A 104 0.36 18.13 -0.01
CA VAL A 104 0.62 16.70 0.15
C VAL A 104 -0.71 16.01 0.34
N SER A 105 -0.89 14.90 -0.37
CA SER A 105 -2.06 14.02 -0.22
C SER A 105 -1.63 12.64 0.21
N ILE A 106 -2.48 11.95 0.98
CA ILE A 106 -2.30 10.53 1.29
C ILE A 106 -3.53 9.73 0.91
N TYR A 107 -3.30 8.46 0.56
CA TYR A 107 -4.36 7.49 0.33
C TYR A 107 -3.94 6.13 0.90
N PRO A 108 -4.57 5.65 1.98
CA PRO A 108 -4.47 4.27 2.40
C PRO A 108 -5.03 3.34 1.31
N LEU A 109 -4.39 2.18 1.11
CA LEU A 109 -4.79 1.21 0.08
C LEU A 109 -5.31 -0.10 0.71
N PRO A 110 -6.49 -0.13 1.31
CA PRO A 110 -7.02 -1.32 1.96
C PRO A 110 -7.37 -2.45 0.99
N GLN A 111 -7.43 -2.18 -0.32
CA GLN A 111 -7.62 -3.18 -1.36
C GLN A 111 -6.34 -3.98 -1.66
N ASN A 112 -5.15 -3.42 -1.38
CA ASN A 112 -3.86 -4.08 -1.57
C ASN A 112 -3.54 -4.96 -0.37
N LYS A 113 -3.98 -6.24 -0.42
CA LYS A 113 -3.89 -7.17 0.72
C LYS A 113 -2.46 -7.64 1.03
N GLY A 114 -1.52 -7.45 0.13
CA GLY A 114 -0.08 -7.66 0.35
C GLY A 114 0.66 -6.40 0.81
N GLY A 115 -0.06 -5.30 1.10
CA GLY A 115 0.54 -4.05 1.56
C GLY A 115 1.61 -3.53 0.60
N ILE A 116 2.80 -3.21 1.13
CA ILE A 116 3.91 -2.71 0.33
C ILE A 116 4.43 -3.76 -0.67
N SER A 117 4.28 -5.06 -0.40
CA SER A 117 4.71 -6.12 -1.31
C SER A 117 3.96 -6.11 -2.64
N ASP A 118 2.68 -5.66 -2.66
CA ASP A 118 1.92 -5.50 -3.90
C ASP A 118 2.51 -4.39 -4.77
N ILE A 119 3.06 -3.32 -4.17
CA ILE A 119 3.77 -2.27 -4.89
C ILE A 119 5.09 -2.81 -5.46
N TYR A 120 5.85 -3.56 -4.66
CA TYR A 120 7.10 -4.17 -5.11
C TYR A 120 6.91 -5.17 -6.26
N SER A 121 5.77 -5.85 -6.32
CA SER A 121 5.46 -6.80 -7.40
C SER A 121 5.22 -6.11 -8.76
N GLN A 122 4.95 -4.81 -8.76
CA GLN A 122 4.67 -4.00 -9.95
C GLN A 122 5.87 -3.17 -10.40
N LYS A 123 7.04 -3.30 -9.78
CA LYS A 123 8.23 -2.48 -10.03
C LYS A 123 8.64 -2.33 -11.49
N ASP A 124 8.39 -3.36 -12.31
CA ASP A 124 8.77 -3.36 -13.72
C ASP A 124 7.81 -2.51 -14.59
N GLN A 125 6.69 -2.01 -14.00
CA GLN A 125 5.75 -1.09 -14.64
C GLN A 125 6.08 0.37 -14.32
N ASP A 126 6.92 0.61 -13.30
CA ASP A 126 7.27 1.95 -12.83
C ASP A 126 8.42 2.54 -13.67
N VAL A 127 8.30 3.84 -13.98
CA VAL A 127 9.37 4.60 -14.64
C VAL A 127 10.56 4.83 -13.70
N TYR A 128 10.29 4.91 -12.41
CA TYR A 128 11.30 4.90 -11.36
C TYR A 128 10.85 4.07 -10.17
N PHE A 129 11.80 3.37 -9.54
CA PHE A 129 11.57 2.54 -8.35
C PHE A 129 12.79 2.63 -7.43
N GLN A 130 12.67 3.39 -6.34
CA GLN A 130 13.76 3.69 -5.41
C GLN A 130 13.36 3.33 -3.98
N PRO A 131 13.76 2.14 -3.48
CA PRO A 131 13.51 1.73 -2.10
C PRO A 131 14.09 2.71 -1.09
N VAL A 132 13.35 2.94 -0.01
CA VAL A 132 13.73 3.85 1.09
C VAL A 132 13.22 3.28 2.42
N SER A 133 13.86 3.68 3.52
CA SER A 133 13.33 3.43 4.87
C SER A 133 12.74 4.72 5.43
N ILE A 134 11.52 4.64 5.93
CA ILE A 134 10.79 5.74 6.57
C ILE A 134 10.66 5.43 8.05
N ASP A 135 11.55 5.98 8.84
CA ASP A 135 11.60 5.75 10.30
C ASP A 135 11.56 4.25 10.67
N GLY A 136 12.34 3.42 9.92
CA GLY A 136 12.44 1.98 10.09
C GLY A 136 11.37 1.17 9.34
N TYR A 137 10.38 1.80 8.72
CA TYR A 137 9.36 1.14 7.92
C TYR A 137 9.74 1.11 6.44
N PRO A 138 9.38 0.03 5.70
CA PRO A 138 9.70 -0.06 4.29
C PRO A 138 8.89 0.95 3.49
N GLY A 139 9.58 1.65 2.59
CA GLY A 139 8.97 2.54 1.62
C GLY A 139 9.62 2.41 0.26
N VAL A 140 9.02 3.04 -0.73
CA VAL A 140 9.56 3.14 -2.07
C VAL A 140 9.04 4.40 -2.75
N PHE A 141 9.93 5.17 -3.36
CA PHE A 141 9.54 6.16 -4.34
C PHE A 141 9.34 5.45 -5.67
N ALA A 142 8.10 5.41 -6.17
CA ALA A 142 7.76 4.70 -7.39
C ALA A 142 6.51 5.30 -8.03
N ASP A 143 6.50 5.37 -9.36
CA ASP A 143 5.33 5.77 -10.13
C ASP A 143 5.48 5.30 -11.58
N VAL A 144 4.37 5.03 -12.24
CA VAL A 144 4.29 4.71 -13.68
C VAL A 144 4.54 5.94 -14.57
N HIS A 145 4.54 7.15 -13.97
CA HIS A 145 4.87 8.42 -14.62
C HIS A 145 5.88 9.18 -13.79
N ASP A 146 6.94 9.70 -14.40
CA ASP A 146 7.89 10.55 -13.67
C ASP A 146 7.37 11.99 -13.54
N GLY A 147 6.66 12.25 -12.44
CA GLY A 147 6.18 13.59 -12.09
C GLY A 147 7.23 14.48 -11.44
N ARG A 148 8.41 13.96 -11.08
CA ARG A 148 9.43 14.69 -10.31
C ARG A 148 9.92 15.97 -11.00
N PRO A 149 10.13 16.00 -12.34
CA PRO A 149 10.49 17.25 -13.02
C PRO A 149 9.41 18.34 -12.92
N SER A 150 8.15 17.96 -12.74
CA SER A 150 7.02 18.91 -12.54
C SER A 150 6.72 19.20 -11.08
N GLY A 151 7.50 18.63 -10.14
CA GLY A 151 7.36 18.85 -8.71
C GLY A 151 6.42 17.87 -8.00
N SER A 152 6.08 16.75 -8.63
CA SER A 152 5.28 15.68 -8.00
C SER A 152 6.14 14.48 -7.68
N CYS A 153 5.93 13.86 -6.51
CA CYS A 153 6.60 12.61 -6.14
C CYS A 153 5.66 11.74 -5.33
N THR A 154 5.57 10.47 -5.73
CA THR A 154 4.82 9.44 -5.02
C THR A 154 5.77 8.60 -4.17
N LEU A 155 5.50 8.53 -2.88
CA LEU A 155 6.11 7.64 -1.90
C LEU A 155 5.06 6.64 -1.44
N TRP A 156 5.38 5.36 -1.48
CA TRP A 156 4.58 4.28 -0.89
C TRP A 156 5.23 3.86 0.42
N VAL A 157 4.45 3.69 1.49
CA VAL A 157 4.95 3.27 2.81
C VAL A 157 4.13 2.10 3.31
N GLY A 158 4.78 0.99 3.67
CA GLY A 158 4.13 -0.13 4.35
C GLY A 158 3.93 0.20 5.83
N VAL A 159 2.69 0.15 6.31
CA VAL A 159 2.33 0.40 7.72
C VAL A 159 1.95 -0.89 8.45
N THR A 160 1.43 -1.86 7.71
CA THR A 160 1.30 -3.27 8.12
C THR A 160 1.70 -4.16 6.93
N ASP A 161 1.85 -5.48 7.14
CA ASP A 161 2.08 -6.41 6.02
C ASP A 161 0.90 -6.47 5.02
N GLN A 162 -0.25 -5.89 5.37
CA GLN A 162 -1.48 -5.90 4.58
C GLN A 162 -1.96 -4.51 4.18
N LEU A 163 -1.25 -3.45 4.57
CA LEU A 163 -1.63 -2.08 4.26
C LEU A 163 -0.42 -1.24 3.89
N ALA A 164 -0.48 -0.63 2.73
CA ALA A 164 0.39 0.45 2.32
C ALA A 164 -0.40 1.77 2.23
N VAL A 165 0.33 2.87 2.33
CA VAL A 165 -0.19 4.24 2.16
C VAL A 165 0.62 4.91 1.07
N SER A 166 -0.04 5.54 0.10
CA SER A 166 0.62 6.46 -0.80
C SER A 166 0.70 7.85 -0.17
N VAL A 167 1.83 8.51 -0.32
CA VAL A 167 2.08 9.91 0.07
C VAL A 167 2.53 10.65 -1.19
N ILE A 168 1.71 11.57 -1.66
CA ILE A 168 1.94 12.28 -2.92
C ILE A 168 2.18 13.76 -2.62
N SER A 169 3.39 14.26 -2.90
CA SER A 169 3.67 15.68 -2.89
C SER A 169 3.38 16.30 -4.26
N ALA A 170 2.82 17.51 -4.25
CA ALA A 170 2.60 18.33 -5.44
C ALA A 170 3.15 19.73 -5.15
N ILE A 171 4.35 20.02 -5.63
CA ILE A 171 5.13 21.23 -5.36
C ILE A 171 5.28 22.03 -6.66
N GLY A 172 4.37 22.94 -6.89
CA GLY A 172 4.36 23.77 -8.11
C GLY A 172 5.44 24.84 -8.13
N VAL A 173 5.81 25.37 -6.96
CA VAL A 173 6.73 26.52 -6.82
C VAL A 173 7.62 26.40 -5.57
N GLY A 174 8.71 27.15 -5.56
CA GLY A 174 9.68 27.20 -4.46
C GLY A 174 10.79 26.17 -4.57
N ASP A 175 11.73 26.20 -3.62
CA ASP A 175 12.98 25.42 -3.66
C ASP A 175 12.76 23.91 -3.69
N ASN A 176 11.68 23.43 -3.08
CA ASN A 176 11.35 22.03 -3.02
C ASN A 176 10.78 21.46 -4.34
N LYS A 177 10.48 22.32 -5.33
CA LYS A 177 9.97 21.88 -6.63
C LYS A 177 10.94 20.93 -7.33
N ASN A 178 12.24 21.17 -7.21
CA ASN A 178 13.27 20.32 -7.81
C ASN A 178 13.60 19.08 -6.97
N ASN A 179 13.04 18.97 -5.76
CA ASN A 179 13.21 17.82 -4.87
C ASN A 179 11.88 17.48 -4.14
N PRO A 180 10.81 17.17 -4.88
CA PRO A 180 9.50 16.92 -4.29
C PRO A 180 9.48 15.67 -3.40
N CYS A 181 10.31 14.67 -3.69
CA CYS A 181 10.41 13.44 -2.92
C CYS A 181 10.85 13.68 -1.47
N ALA A 182 11.67 14.69 -1.21
CA ALA A 182 12.04 15.06 0.16
C ALA A 182 10.83 15.49 1.00
N ILE A 183 9.82 16.10 0.38
CA ILE A 183 8.57 16.50 1.06
C ILE A 183 7.72 15.28 1.36
N SER A 184 7.55 14.35 0.41
CA SER A 184 6.86 13.08 0.65
C SER A 184 7.53 12.27 1.76
N GLN A 185 8.88 12.27 1.81
CA GLN A 185 9.64 11.58 2.84
C GLN A 185 9.42 12.21 4.23
N LYS A 186 9.51 13.55 4.34
CA LYS A 186 9.24 14.26 5.61
C LYS A 186 7.83 13.98 6.11
N PHE A 187 6.85 14.01 5.23
CA PHE A 187 5.48 13.67 5.58
C PHE A 187 5.37 12.21 6.05
N GLY A 188 5.93 11.28 5.29
CA GLY A 188 5.94 9.86 5.66
C GLY A 188 6.53 9.62 7.04
N THR A 189 7.64 10.31 7.38
CA THR A 189 8.27 10.24 8.71
C THR A 189 7.34 10.78 9.80
N ALA A 190 6.68 11.92 9.58
CA ALA A 190 5.72 12.48 10.53
C ALA A 190 4.52 11.56 10.75
N MET A 191 3.98 10.97 9.66
CA MET A 191 2.90 9.99 9.70
C MET A 191 3.28 8.74 10.49
N ILE A 192 4.45 8.14 10.20
CA ILE A 192 4.92 6.95 10.93
C ILE A 192 5.13 7.27 12.41
N GLY A 193 5.71 8.42 12.74
CA GLY A 193 5.85 8.87 14.12
C GLY A 193 4.52 8.98 14.86
N GLN A 194 3.50 9.54 14.22
CA GLN A 194 2.15 9.63 14.77
C GLN A 194 1.52 8.25 14.99
N LEU A 195 1.61 7.35 14.00
CA LEU A 195 1.06 6.00 14.12
C LEU A 195 1.76 5.19 15.22
N LYS A 196 3.07 5.35 15.41
CA LYS A 196 3.82 4.74 16.53
C LYS A 196 3.38 5.28 17.88
N GLY A 197 3.08 6.57 17.98
CA GLY A 197 2.62 7.21 19.21
C GLY A 197 1.18 6.85 19.59
N ALA A 198 0.41 6.24 18.68
CA ALA A 198 -0.95 5.76 18.89
C ALA A 198 -1.01 4.26 19.28
N ALA A 199 0.16 3.58 19.37
CA ALA A 199 0.28 2.15 19.69
C ALA A 199 0.25 1.88 21.19
#